data_b69ebba0296dd3d3d6565547957cbb14
#
_entry.id   b69ebba0296dd3d3d6565547957cbb14
#
_cell.length_a   1.000
_cell.length_b   1.000
_cell.length_c   1.000
_cell.angle_alpha   90.00
_cell.angle_beta   90.00
_cell.angle_gamma   90.00
#
_symmetry.space_group_name_H-M   'P 1'
#
loop_
_entity.id
_entity.type
_entity.pdbx_description
1 polymer ?
#
loop_
_entity_poly.entity_id
_entity_poly.type
_entity_poly.pdbx_seq_one_letter_code
_entity_poly.pdbx_strand_id
1 'polypeptide(L)'
;DYVRMMWMILQTDEPEDWVIATGKTTTVRDFIKMCFAHVGVELDFKGKGLNEKAFIKSTSNKKFKLEIGKEILQVDSKYFRPSEVDLLIGDPSKAKTKLGWIPKYTLEKLVNEMMTSDLILMQKEQYLKEGGYKSKNYFE
;
A
#
# COMPACT_ATOMS: atom_id res chain seq x y z
N ASP A 1 -3.33 -0.31 14.85
CA ASP A 1 -2.06 -0.14 15.59
C ASP A 1 -1.79 1.33 15.93
N TYR A 2 -1.97 2.27 15.00
CA TYR A 2 -1.74 3.70 15.24
C TYR A 2 -2.77 4.29 16.21
N VAL A 3 -4.06 4.00 16.03
CA VAL A 3 -5.12 4.48 16.94
C VAL A 3 -4.91 3.96 18.36
N ARG A 4 -4.50 2.69 18.51
CA ARG A 4 -4.13 2.13 19.82
C ARG A 4 -2.97 2.89 20.44
N MET A 5 -1.93 3.23 19.65
CA MET A 5 -0.81 4.02 20.17
C MET A 5 -1.24 5.42 20.58
N MET A 6 -2.09 6.09 19.80
CA MET A 6 -2.65 7.40 20.16
C MET A 6 -3.35 7.35 21.53
N TRP A 7 -4.16 6.30 21.75
CA TRP A 7 -4.79 6.08 23.04
C TRP A 7 -3.77 5.87 24.17
N MET A 8 -2.74 5.06 23.94
CA MET A 8 -1.67 4.78 24.93
C MET A 8 -0.90 6.04 25.31
N ILE A 9 -0.62 6.92 24.35
CA ILE A 9 0.05 8.21 24.59
C ILE A 9 -0.79 9.08 25.53
N LEU A 10 -2.11 9.10 25.37
CA LEU A 10 -3.02 9.87 26.23
C LEU A 10 -3.14 9.31 27.66
N GLN A 11 -2.62 8.12 27.94
CA GLN A 11 -2.60 7.52 29.27
C GLN A 11 -1.29 7.76 30.01
N THR A 12 -0.33 8.48 29.43
CA THR A 12 0.93 8.81 30.11
C THR A 12 0.77 10.02 31.01
N ASP A 13 1.42 10.00 32.17
CA ASP A 13 1.38 11.11 33.12
C ASP A 13 2.14 12.35 32.61
N GLU A 14 3.20 12.13 31.86
CA GLU A 14 4.05 13.18 31.30
C GLU A 14 3.99 13.21 29.77
N PRO A 15 3.86 14.40 29.16
CA PRO A 15 3.87 14.53 27.71
C PRO A 15 5.28 14.31 27.16
N GLU A 16 5.39 13.41 26.18
CA GLU A 16 6.65 13.09 25.49
C GLU A 16 6.43 12.91 23.99
N ASP A 17 7.50 13.12 23.20
CA ASP A 17 7.49 12.81 21.78
C ASP A 17 7.66 11.30 21.55
N TRP A 18 6.84 10.75 20.64
CA TRP A 18 6.80 9.32 20.34
C TRP A 18 6.97 9.05 18.86
N VAL A 19 7.83 8.11 18.52
CA VAL A 19 7.93 7.60 17.15
C VAL A 19 7.08 6.34 17.03
N ILE A 20 6.11 6.38 16.12
CA ILE A 20 5.22 5.26 15.82
C ILE A 20 5.64 4.68 14.47
N ALA A 21 6.41 3.62 14.51
CA ALA A 21 6.95 2.98 13.32
C ALA A 21 7.11 1.47 13.54
N THR A 22 7.27 0.73 12.46
CA THR A 22 7.54 -0.72 12.52
C THR A 22 9.03 -1.05 12.59
N GLY A 23 9.91 -0.06 12.36
CA GLY A 23 11.35 -0.27 12.20
C GLY A 23 11.73 -0.95 10.88
N LYS A 24 10.80 -1.06 9.94
CA LYS A 24 11.02 -1.65 8.61
C LYS A 24 10.60 -0.67 7.53
N THR A 25 11.40 -0.58 6.49
CA THR A 25 11.09 0.19 5.28
C THR A 25 10.80 -0.74 4.12
N THR A 26 9.82 -0.37 3.30
CA THR A 26 9.45 -1.08 2.08
C THR A 26 9.38 -0.08 0.95
N THR A 27 9.97 -0.39 -0.19
CA THR A 27 9.87 0.49 -1.36
C THR A 27 8.45 0.47 -1.92
N VAL A 28 8.03 1.58 -2.55
CA VAL A 28 6.74 1.63 -3.26
C VAL A 28 6.66 0.53 -4.33
N ARG A 29 7.78 0.26 -5.01
CA ARG A 29 7.88 -0.83 -5.99
C ARG A 29 7.56 -2.20 -5.38
N ASP A 30 8.12 -2.51 -4.20
CA ASP A 30 7.87 -3.79 -3.54
C ASP A 30 6.44 -3.88 -3.00
N PHE A 31 5.89 -2.78 -2.49
CA PHE A 31 4.48 -2.69 -2.13
C PHE A 31 3.57 -3.00 -3.32
N ILE A 32 3.83 -2.40 -4.49
CA ILE A 32 3.08 -2.66 -5.71
C ILE A 32 3.18 -4.15 -6.12
N LYS A 33 4.39 -4.73 -6.08
CA LYS A 33 4.57 -6.16 -6.36
C LYS A 33 3.74 -7.04 -5.43
N MET A 34 3.70 -6.72 -4.14
CA MET A 34 2.88 -7.45 -3.16
C MET A 34 1.38 -7.35 -3.49
N CYS A 35 0.89 -6.17 -3.85
CA CYS A 35 -0.50 -5.97 -4.25
C CYS A 35 -0.86 -6.80 -5.50
N PHE A 36 -0.03 -6.79 -6.52
CA PHE A 36 -0.28 -7.56 -7.74
C PHE A 36 -0.11 -9.07 -7.52
N ALA A 37 0.84 -9.49 -6.68
CA ALA A 37 1.00 -10.89 -6.31
C ALA A 37 -0.26 -11.44 -5.59
N HIS A 38 -0.95 -10.62 -4.78
CA HIS A 38 -2.21 -10.99 -4.14
C HIS A 38 -3.28 -11.45 -5.13
N VAL A 39 -3.29 -10.86 -6.33
CA VAL A 39 -4.21 -11.24 -7.43
C VAL A 39 -3.58 -12.20 -8.44
N GLY A 40 -2.44 -12.79 -8.13
CA GLY A 40 -1.77 -13.77 -8.99
C GLY A 40 -1.11 -13.17 -10.23
N VAL A 41 -0.66 -11.92 -10.16
CA VAL A 41 0.02 -11.22 -11.24
C VAL A 41 1.46 -10.92 -10.86
N GLU A 42 2.40 -11.26 -11.74
CA GLU A 42 3.81 -10.90 -11.64
C GLU A 42 4.11 -9.71 -12.55
N LEU A 43 4.87 -8.75 -12.03
CA LEU A 43 5.24 -7.53 -12.75
C LEU A 43 6.71 -7.51 -13.14
N ASP A 44 6.98 -6.95 -14.33
CA ASP A 44 8.31 -6.61 -14.83
C ASP A 44 8.46 -5.08 -14.84
N PHE A 45 9.47 -4.56 -14.12
CA PHE A 45 9.76 -3.13 -14.03
C PHE A 45 10.91 -2.78 -14.98
N LYS A 46 10.71 -1.77 -15.82
CA LYS A 46 11.68 -1.28 -16.81
C LYS A 46 11.88 0.21 -16.68
N GLY A 47 13.09 0.68 -16.97
CA GLY A 47 13.43 2.10 -16.85
C GLY A 47 13.85 2.49 -15.43
N LYS A 48 14.09 3.79 -15.23
CA LYS A 48 14.46 4.41 -13.93
C LYS A 48 13.89 5.81 -13.84
N GLY A 49 13.59 6.25 -12.62
CA GLY A 49 13.06 7.59 -12.35
C GLY A 49 11.77 7.86 -13.11
N LEU A 50 11.67 8.97 -13.82
CA LEU A 50 10.49 9.34 -14.62
C LEU A 50 10.14 8.33 -15.74
N ASN A 51 11.13 7.57 -16.22
CA ASN A 51 10.92 6.59 -17.28
C ASN A 51 10.62 5.19 -16.74
N GLU A 52 10.43 5.05 -15.44
CA GLU A 52 10.10 3.76 -14.86
C GLU A 52 8.64 3.40 -15.14
N LYS A 53 8.47 2.18 -15.67
CA LYS A 53 7.17 1.60 -16.01
C LYS A 53 7.10 0.16 -15.52
N ALA A 54 5.89 -0.32 -15.25
CA ALA A 54 5.66 -1.73 -14.96
C ALA A 54 4.72 -2.37 -15.97
N PHE A 55 5.03 -3.62 -16.33
CA PHE A 55 4.31 -4.42 -17.30
C PHE A 55 3.89 -5.74 -16.67
N ILE A 56 2.78 -6.31 -17.14
CA ILE A 56 2.37 -7.66 -16.73
C ILE A 56 3.35 -8.65 -17.34
N LYS A 57 4.12 -9.34 -16.49
CA LYS A 57 5.07 -10.37 -16.89
C LYS A 57 4.40 -11.73 -17.04
N SER A 58 3.60 -12.10 -16.06
CA SER A 58 2.83 -13.33 -16.05
C SER A 58 1.59 -13.20 -15.17
N THR A 59 0.60 -14.06 -15.38
CA THR A 59 -0.59 -14.12 -14.54
C THR A 59 -1.09 -15.55 -14.37
N SER A 60 -1.39 -15.92 -13.14
CA SER A 60 -2.15 -17.12 -12.78
C SER A 60 -3.64 -16.82 -12.60
N ASN A 61 -4.03 -15.55 -12.65
CA ASN A 61 -5.41 -15.12 -12.46
C ASN A 61 -6.27 -15.46 -13.68
N LYS A 62 -7.33 -16.26 -13.45
CA LYS A 62 -8.30 -16.65 -14.49
C LYS A 62 -9.55 -15.77 -14.49
N LYS A 63 -9.73 -14.95 -13.45
CA LYS A 63 -10.94 -14.13 -13.25
C LYS A 63 -10.88 -12.84 -14.05
N PHE A 64 -9.69 -12.22 -14.15
CA PHE A 64 -9.49 -10.98 -14.87
C PHE A 64 -8.83 -11.23 -16.22
N LYS A 65 -9.34 -10.54 -17.26
CA LYS A 65 -8.72 -10.57 -18.60
C LYS A 65 -7.49 -9.67 -18.60
N LEU A 66 -6.34 -10.23 -18.29
CA LEU A 66 -5.07 -9.52 -18.21
C LEU A 66 -4.18 -9.93 -19.38
N GLU A 67 -3.67 -8.94 -20.11
CA GLU A 67 -2.79 -9.14 -21.27
C GLU A 67 -1.32 -9.08 -20.82
N ILE A 68 -0.56 -10.14 -21.10
CA ILE A 68 0.89 -10.18 -20.85
C ILE A 68 1.55 -9.10 -21.70
N GLY A 69 2.48 -8.34 -21.11
CA GLY A 69 3.17 -7.22 -21.74
C GLY A 69 2.42 -5.89 -21.69
N LYS A 70 1.19 -5.85 -21.18
CA LYS A 70 0.46 -4.59 -20.99
C LYS A 70 1.13 -3.72 -19.93
N GLU A 71 1.35 -2.44 -20.28
CA GLU A 71 1.75 -1.41 -19.31
C GLU A 71 0.60 -1.12 -18.33
N ILE A 72 0.91 -1.18 -17.05
CA ILE A 72 -0.09 -0.99 -16.00
C ILE A 72 0.32 0.08 -14.97
N LEU A 73 1.55 0.54 -15.04
CA LEU A 73 2.08 1.57 -14.14
C LEU A 73 3.14 2.40 -14.86
N GLN A 74 3.12 3.69 -14.59
CA GLN A 74 4.16 4.64 -14.96
C GLN A 74 4.35 5.68 -13.86
N VAL A 75 5.53 6.29 -13.80
CA VAL A 75 5.79 7.43 -12.93
C VAL A 75 5.24 8.70 -13.58
N ASP A 76 4.38 9.42 -12.89
CA ASP A 76 3.84 10.69 -13.34
C ASP A 76 4.81 11.83 -12.95
N SER A 77 5.22 12.65 -13.94
CA SER A 77 6.11 13.78 -13.74
C SER A 77 5.59 14.80 -12.74
N LYS A 78 4.27 14.95 -12.61
CA LYS A 78 3.62 15.85 -11.65
C LYS A 78 3.93 15.49 -10.19
N TYR A 79 4.12 14.21 -9.90
CA TYR A 79 4.37 13.70 -8.54
C TYR A 79 5.83 13.31 -8.31
N PHE A 80 6.66 13.38 -9.34
CA PHE A 80 8.07 13.05 -9.22
C PHE A 80 8.82 14.12 -8.42
N ARG A 81 9.57 13.68 -7.39
CA ARG A 81 10.41 14.55 -6.55
C ARG A 81 11.89 14.23 -6.77
N PRO A 82 12.66 15.12 -7.44
CA PRO A 82 14.07 14.84 -7.75
C PRO A 82 14.96 14.69 -6.51
N SER A 83 14.58 15.35 -5.40
CA SER A 83 15.33 15.39 -4.14
C SER A 83 14.66 14.59 -3.03
N GLU A 84 14.11 13.43 -3.35
CA GLU A 84 13.52 12.53 -2.35
C GLU A 84 14.61 11.95 -1.44
N VAL A 85 14.28 11.72 -0.17
CA VAL A 85 15.18 11.09 0.79
C VAL A 85 15.28 9.60 0.46
N ASP A 86 16.51 9.08 0.32
CA ASP A 86 16.75 7.69 -0.10
C ASP A 86 16.17 6.66 0.88
N LEU A 87 16.22 6.96 2.18
CA LEU A 87 15.72 6.05 3.21
C LEU A 87 15.28 6.81 4.47
N LEU A 88 14.05 6.56 4.92
CA LEU A 88 13.55 6.99 6.23
C LEU A 88 13.11 5.76 7.03
N ILE A 89 13.73 5.55 8.19
CA ILE A 89 13.34 4.50 9.14
C ILE A 89 13.05 5.16 10.47
N GLY A 90 11.84 4.95 10.99
CA GLY A 90 11.50 5.36 12.35
C GLY A 90 11.97 4.31 13.35
N ASP A 91 12.58 4.75 14.44
CA ASP A 91 12.95 3.89 15.58
C ASP A 91 11.83 3.89 16.63
N PRO A 92 11.07 2.80 16.81
CA PRO A 92 10.00 2.69 17.80
C PRO A 92 10.48 2.24 19.19
N SER A 93 11.80 2.14 19.44
CA SER A 93 12.34 1.56 20.67
C SER A 93 11.81 2.21 21.93
N LYS A 94 11.65 3.53 21.95
CA LYS A 94 11.07 4.25 23.08
C LYS A 94 9.63 3.83 23.36
N ALA A 95 8.79 3.75 22.31
CA ALA A 95 7.40 3.32 22.45
C ALA A 95 7.30 1.88 22.95
N LYS A 96 8.19 1.01 22.45
CA LYS A 96 8.25 -0.40 22.88
C LYS A 96 8.67 -0.52 24.35
N THR A 97 9.69 0.19 24.77
CA THR A 97 10.25 0.04 26.13
C THR A 97 9.42 0.73 27.19
N LYS A 98 8.93 1.95 26.95
CA LYS A 98 8.16 2.72 27.93
C LYS A 98 6.68 2.37 27.96
N LEU A 99 6.05 2.12 26.81
CA LEU A 99 4.60 1.87 26.71
C LEU A 99 4.25 0.42 26.37
N GLY A 100 5.24 -0.43 26.11
CA GLY A 100 4.96 -1.81 25.66
C GLY A 100 4.24 -1.88 24.31
N TRP A 101 4.31 -0.82 23.51
CA TRP A 101 3.67 -0.81 22.20
C TRP A 101 4.42 -1.68 21.21
N ILE A 102 3.72 -2.62 20.60
CA ILE A 102 4.22 -3.50 19.54
C ILE A 102 3.18 -3.51 18.43
N PRO A 103 3.56 -3.24 17.16
CA PRO A 103 2.67 -3.35 16.03
C PRO A 103 2.22 -4.81 15.86
N LYS A 104 0.92 -5.02 15.65
CA LYS A 104 0.30 -6.34 15.47
C LYS A 104 0.09 -6.69 14.00
N TYR A 105 0.00 -5.67 13.15
CA TYR A 105 -0.19 -5.83 11.71
C TYR A 105 1.14 -5.81 10.98
N THR A 106 1.39 -6.86 10.19
CA THR A 106 2.48 -6.87 9.22
C THR A 106 2.03 -6.21 7.92
N LEU A 107 2.99 -5.79 7.09
CA LEU A 107 2.68 -5.22 5.78
C LEU A 107 1.91 -6.21 4.89
N GLU A 108 2.28 -7.49 4.93
CA GLU A 108 1.60 -8.56 4.18
C GLU A 108 0.13 -8.68 4.56
N LYS A 109 -0.17 -8.66 5.87
CA LYS A 109 -1.56 -8.70 6.35
C LYS A 109 -2.34 -7.47 5.89
N LEU A 110 -1.72 -6.29 5.98
CA LEU A 110 -2.32 -5.04 5.53
C LEU A 110 -2.63 -5.06 4.04
N VAL A 111 -1.67 -5.47 3.20
CA VAL A 111 -1.85 -5.61 1.75
C VAL A 111 -3.00 -6.58 1.45
N ASN A 112 -3.02 -7.74 2.09
CA ASN A 112 -4.07 -8.73 1.87
C ASN A 112 -5.46 -8.20 2.22
N GLU A 113 -5.59 -7.50 3.34
CA GLU A 113 -6.87 -6.92 3.80
C GLU A 113 -7.33 -5.81 2.86
N MET A 114 -6.44 -4.86 2.53
CA MET A 114 -6.75 -3.75 1.61
C MET A 114 -7.13 -4.27 0.22
N MET A 115 -6.32 -5.13 -0.37
CA MET A 115 -6.58 -5.67 -1.71
C MET A 115 -7.90 -6.45 -1.76
N THR A 116 -8.20 -7.24 -0.72
CA THR A 116 -9.47 -7.98 -0.66
C THR A 116 -10.66 -7.01 -0.60
N SER A 117 -10.59 -5.99 0.25
CA SER A 117 -11.63 -4.97 0.40
C SER A 117 -11.85 -4.19 -0.90
N ASP A 118 -10.77 -3.71 -1.51
CA ASP A 118 -10.83 -2.88 -2.72
C ASP A 118 -11.35 -3.68 -3.93
N LEU A 119 -10.96 -4.94 -4.06
CA LEU A 119 -11.49 -5.82 -5.10
C LEU A 119 -13.00 -6.05 -4.97
N ILE A 120 -13.49 -6.24 -3.75
CA ILE A 120 -14.94 -6.37 -3.49
C ILE A 120 -15.65 -5.06 -3.85
N LEU A 121 -15.09 -3.92 -3.45
CA LEU A 121 -15.65 -2.61 -3.75
C LEU A 121 -15.72 -2.37 -5.27
N MET A 122 -14.62 -2.62 -5.99
CA MET A 122 -14.56 -2.44 -7.44
C MET A 122 -15.53 -3.38 -8.19
N GLN A 123 -15.67 -4.62 -7.76
CA GLN A 123 -16.64 -5.56 -8.34
C GLN A 123 -18.07 -5.09 -8.12
N LYS A 124 -18.38 -4.57 -6.94
CA LYS A 124 -19.68 -3.97 -6.65
C LYS A 124 -19.97 -2.77 -7.55
N GLU A 125 -18.98 -1.89 -7.71
CA GLU A 125 -19.13 -0.72 -8.59
C GLU A 125 -19.33 -1.11 -10.06
N GLN A 126 -18.55 -2.08 -10.54
CA GLN A 126 -18.72 -2.61 -11.88
C GLN A 126 -20.13 -3.16 -12.10
N TYR A 127 -20.63 -3.97 -11.17
CA TYR A 127 -21.98 -4.52 -11.22
C TYR A 127 -23.05 -3.42 -11.27
N LEU A 128 -22.91 -2.36 -10.47
CA LEU A 128 -23.83 -1.23 -10.48
C LEU A 128 -23.80 -0.48 -11.82
N LYS A 129 -22.61 -0.24 -12.37
CA LYS A 129 -22.45 0.43 -13.68
C LYS A 129 -23.06 -0.40 -14.83
N GLU A 130 -22.81 -1.71 -14.84
CA GLU A 130 -23.40 -2.62 -15.83
C GLU A 130 -24.92 -2.68 -15.75
N GLY A 131 -25.48 -2.54 -14.54
CA GLY A 131 -26.93 -2.41 -14.30
C GLY A 131 -27.53 -1.05 -14.59
N GLY A 132 -26.72 -0.07 -15.08
CA GLY A 132 -27.20 1.28 -15.39
C GLY A 132 -27.38 2.19 -14.15
N TYR A 133 -26.92 1.80 -12.99
CA TYR A 133 -27.00 2.59 -11.77
C TYR A 133 -25.82 3.57 -11.67
N LYS A 134 -26.07 4.75 -11.07
CA LYS A 134 -25.01 5.68 -10.71
C LYS A 134 -24.22 5.11 -9.53
N SER A 135 -22.93 4.92 -9.69
CA SER A 135 -22.01 4.64 -8.57
C SER A 135 -21.42 5.94 -8.01
N LYS A 136 -21.20 6.00 -6.69
CA LYS A 136 -20.44 7.10 -6.10
C LYS A 136 -18.97 6.90 -6.47
N ASN A 137 -18.31 7.99 -6.90
CA ASN A 137 -16.87 7.98 -7.09
C ASN A 137 -16.21 8.12 -5.71
N TYR A 138 -15.64 7.05 -5.17
CA TYR A 138 -15.01 7.06 -3.84
C TYR A 138 -13.57 7.58 -3.85
N PHE A 139 -13.04 7.93 -5.03
CA PHE A 139 -11.62 8.27 -5.23
C PHE A 139 -11.40 9.70 -5.75
N GLU A 140 -12.43 10.54 -5.76
CA GLU A 140 -12.34 11.98 -6.03
C GLU A 140 -12.47 12.82 -4.77
#